data_b233df757a71a3296771e11d356ba478
#
_entry.id   b233df757a71a3296771e11d356ba478
#
_cell.length_a   1.000
_cell.length_b   1.000
_cell.length_c   1.000
_cell.angle_alpha   90.00
_cell.angle_beta   90.00
_cell.angle_gamma   90.00
#
_symmetry.space_group_name_H-M   'P 1'
#
loop_
_entity.id
_entity.type
_entity.pdbx_description
1 polymer ?
#
loop_
_entity_poly.entity_id
_entity_poly.type
_entity_poly.pdbx_seq_one_letter_code
_entity_poly.pdbx_strand_id
1 'polypeptide(L)' 'MNTTIRYWFPDTIQCKYMSFQTYSQALKIIELFKQIDVKSEVVIGNQ' A
#
# COMPACT_ATOMS: atom_id res chain seq x y z
N MET A 1 1.86 -12.57 -10.49
CA MET A 1 2.77 -11.92 -9.59
C MET A 1 2.05 -11.04 -8.64
N ASN A 2 2.53 -10.97 -7.42
CA ASN A 2 1.86 -10.15 -6.41
C ASN A 2 2.61 -8.87 -6.19
N THR A 3 1.87 -7.83 -5.88
CA THR A 3 2.44 -6.55 -5.51
C THR A 3 2.08 -6.28 -4.07
N THR A 4 3.07 -5.96 -3.26
CA THR A 4 2.85 -5.69 -1.85
C THR A 4 3.07 -4.23 -1.58
N ILE A 5 2.15 -3.63 -0.84
CA ILE A 5 2.32 -2.25 -0.42
C ILE A 5 2.47 -2.22 1.09
N ARG A 6 3.14 -1.19 1.55
CA ARG A 6 3.29 -0.92 2.97
C ARG A 6 2.53 0.36 3.27
N TYR A 7 1.76 0.37 4.34
CA TYR A 7 1.00 1.56 4.68
C TYR A 7 0.97 1.74 6.20
N TRP A 8 0.75 2.97 6.63
CA TRP A 8 0.65 3.25 8.06
C TRP A 8 -0.22 4.48 8.26
N PHE A 9 -0.94 4.47 9.36
CA PHE A 9 -1.84 5.55 9.71
C PHE A 9 -1.10 6.63 10.48
N PRO A 10 -1.60 7.87 10.44
CA PRO A 10 -0.86 8.98 11.05
C PRO A 10 -0.65 8.85 12.54
N ASP A 11 -1.57 8.14 13.23
CA ASP A 11 -1.49 8.07 14.68
C ASP A 11 -0.85 6.78 15.16
N THR A 12 -0.22 6.02 14.29
CA THR A 12 0.47 4.81 14.73
C THR A 12 1.88 4.83 14.18
N ILE A 13 2.77 4.10 14.86
CA ILE A 13 4.13 4.01 14.38
C ILE A 13 4.39 2.68 13.71
N GLN A 14 3.42 1.78 13.72
CA GLN A 14 3.59 0.49 13.10
C GLN A 14 3.06 0.53 11.69
N CYS A 15 3.76 -0.07 10.77
CA CYS A 15 3.27 -0.18 9.41
C CYS A 15 2.61 -1.53 9.20
N LYS A 16 1.75 -1.59 8.22
CA LYS A 16 1.09 -2.83 7.86
C LYS A 16 1.31 -3.10 6.38
N TYR A 17 1.08 -4.32 5.98
CA TYR A 17 1.33 -4.73 4.61
C TYR A 17 0.08 -5.32 4.00
N MET A 18 -0.07 -5.15 2.70
CA MET A 18 -1.21 -5.66 1.98
C MET A 18 -0.74 -6.08 0.59
N SER A 19 -1.15 -7.25 0.15
CA SER A 19 -0.73 -7.76 -1.14
C SER A 19 -1.89 -7.81 -2.12
N PHE A 20 -1.58 -7.56 -3.38
CA PHE A 20 -2.57 -7.55 -4.45
C PHE A 20 -2.07 -8.42 -5.58
N GLN A 21 -2.98 -8.92 -6.37
CA GLN A 21 -2.61 -9.76 -7.50
C GLN A 21 -2.01 -8.97 -8.64
N THR A 22 -2.38 -7.72 -8.78
CA THR A 22 -1.84 -6.91 -9.87
C THR A 22 -1.35 -5.58 -9.33
N TYR A 23 -0.43 -4.99 -10.06
CA TYR A 23 0.10 -3.68 -9.73
C TYR A 23 -0.98 -2.62 -9.82
N SER A 24 -1.90 -2.76 -10.78
CA SER A 24 -2.98 -1.79 -10.92
C SER A 24 -3.85 -1.71 -9.70
N GLN A 25 -4.16 -2.86 -9.10
CA GLN A 25 -4.96 -2.87 -7.90
C GLN A 25 -4.25 -2.17 -6.75
N ALA A 26 -2.95 -2.41 -6.64
CA ALA A 26 -2.16 -1.76 -5.59
C ALA A 26 -2.17 -0.25 -5.75
N LEU A 27 -2.04 0.22 -6.98
CA LEU A 27 -2.03 1.66 -7.24
C LEU A 27 -3.37 2.30 -6.88
N LYS A 28 -4.47 1.61 -7.13
CA LYS A 28 -5.78 2.13 -6.79
C LYS A 28 -5.92 2.31 -5.29
N ILE A 29 -5.41 1.36 -4.52
CA ILE A 29 -5.48 1.45 -3.08
C ILE A 29 -4.58 2.57 -2.57
N ILE A 30 -3.42 2.74 -3.16
CA ILE A 30 -2.53 3.84 -2.77
C ILE A 30 -3.21 5.18 -3.02
N GLU A 31 -3.94 5.29 -4.12
CA GLU A 31 -4.66 6.50 -4.42
C GLU A 31 -5.73 6.79 -3.38
N LEU A 32 -6.47 5.76 -2.95
CA LEU A 32 -7.46 5.93 -1.91
C LEU A 32 -6.83 6.32 -0.58
N PHE A 33 -5.69 5.74 -0.25
CA PHE A 33 -5.00 6.08 0.98
C PHE A 33 -4.56 7.55 0.97
N LYS A 34 -4.14 8.05 -0.18
CA LYS A 34 -3.78 9.46 -0.28
C LYS A 34 -4.96 10.36 0.05
N GLN A 35 -6.16 9.96 -0.35
CA GLN A 35 -7.33 10.78 -0.12
C GLN A 35 -7.71 10.86 1.35
N ILE A 36 -7.35 9.86 2.13
CA ILE A 36 -7.66 9.85 3.55
C ILE A 36 -6.41 10.07 4.40
N ASP A 37 -5.35 10.59 3.75
CA ASP A 37 -4.15 10.99 4.49
C ASP A 37 -3.42 9.82 5.13
N VAL A 38 -3.46 8.67 4.52
CA VAL A 38 -2.72 7.50 4.97
C VAL A 38 -1.51 7.35 4.06
N LYS A 39 -0.34 7.27 4.64
CA LYS A 39 0.88 7.10 3.85
C LYS A 39 1.02 5.65 3.41
N SER A 40 1.47 5.48 2.19
CA SER A 40 1.65 4.14 1.66
C SER A 40 2.69 4.17 0.56
N GLU A 41 3.27 3.01 0.28
CA GLU A 41 4.26 2.90 -0.78
C GLU A 41 4.33 1.46 -1.25
N VAL A 42 4.74 1.28 -2.49
CA VAL A 42 4.97 -0.05 -3.03
C VAL A 42 6.28 -0.55 -2.48
N VAL A 43 6.23 -1.73 -1.85
CA VAL A 43 7.46 -2.26 -1.29
C VAL A 43 8.18 -2.97 -2.40
N ILE A 44 7.77 -4.11 -2.84
CA ILE A 44 8.44 -4.78 -3.86
C ILE A 44 7.46 -5.57 -4.58
N GLY A 45 7.45 -5.45 -5.83
CA GLY A 45 6.55 -6.20 -6.62
C GLY A 45 7.11 -7.52 -6.89
N ASN A 46 6.59 -8.39 -7.04
CA ASN A 46 6.90 -9.56 -7.52
C ASN A 46 8.14 -10.14 -7.19
N GLN A 47 8.45 -10.45 -6.37
CA GLN A 47 9.57 -11.22 -6.12
C GLN A 47 9.31 -12.70 -6.27
#